data_9cf0507fbe494b334c3cbc1fd38c96a8
#
_entry.id   9cf0507fbe494b334c3cbc1fd38c96a8
#
_cell.length_a   1.000
_cell.length_b   1.000
_cell.length_c   1.000
_cell.angle_alpha   90.00
_cell.angle_beta   90.00
_cell.angle_gamma   90.00
#
_symmetry.space_group_name_H-M   'P 1'
#
loop_
_entity.id
_entity.type
_entity.pdbx_description
1 polymer ?
#
loop_
_entity_poly.entity_id
_entity_poly.type
_entity_poly.pdbx_seq_one_letter_code
_entity_poly.pdbx_strand_id
1 'polypeptide(L)'
;MNPFKFLALTFGFYLSLVIVFGGGSNASPEPTPTPTSFPRVTVVMLTPEQQTDRLAELAPSPTTTIAPVVIVDVSEDTKCQQWLQTALQAGWPNERKVLDRLGFIMARESSCQPDACSPSDSGRPCRDYGLIQGNWYAHHKWWEDLGISPEQMFDPYTNLRWAWLLYSGREANGQCGWTPWSLSC
;
A
#
# COMPACT_ATOMS: atom_id res chain seq x y z
N MET A 1 39.14 -13.83 -33.55
CA MET A 1 38.62 -12.83 -34.48
C MET A 1 37.19 -13.24 -34.83
N ASN A 2 36.22 -12.59 -34.26
CA ASN A 2 34.80 -12.77 -34.60
C ASN A 2 34.14 -11.41 -34.74
N PRO A 3 33.57 -11.05 -35.89
CA PRO A 3 32.96 -9.73 -36.07
C PRO A 3 31.53 -9.71 -35.54
N PHE A 4 31.26 -8.71 -34.71
CA PHE A 4 29.94 -8.34 -34.23
C PHE A 4 29.04 -7.92 -35.41
N LYS A 5 27.88 -8.60 -35.58
CA LYS A 5 26.84 -8.16 -36.46
C LYS A 5 25.89 -7.21 -35.70
N PHE A 6 25.95 -5.93 -36.07
CA PHE A 6 24.96 -4.92 -35.67
C PHE A 6 23.61 -5.22 -36.39
N LEU A 7 22.56 -5.45 -35.64
CA LEU A 7 21.21 -5.49 -36.15
C LEU A 7 20.56 -4.13 -35.92
N ALA A 8 20.38 -3.35 -36.98
CA ALA A 8 19.68 -2.08 -36.94
C ALA A 8 18.17 -2.35 -36.95
N LEU A 9 17.47 -1.99 -35.89
CA LEU A 9 16.01 -1.96 -35.80
C LEU A 9 15.52 -0.59 -36.31
N THR A 10 14.94 -0.59 -37.50
CA THR A 10 14.26 0.57 -38.09
C THR A 10 12.90 0.75 -37.41
N PHE A 11 12.73 1.87 -36.72
CA PHE A 11 11.45 2.35 -36.20
C PHE A 11 10.61 2.91 -37.38
N GLY A 12 9.55 2.19 -37.75
CA GLY A 12 8.55 2.67 -38.68
C GLY A 12 7.60 3.67 -38.01
N PHE A 13 7.67 4.92 -38.44
CA PHE A 13 6.68 5.95 -38.10
C PHE A 13 5.38 5.67 -38.85
N TYR A 14 4.32 5.31 -38.14
CA TYR A 14 2.97 5.32 -38.71
C TYR A 14 2.37 6.74 -38.53
N LEU A 15 2.26 7.44 -39.64
CA LEU A 15 1.58 8.71 -39.76
C LEU A 15 0.08 8.43 -39.95
N SER A 16 -0.73 8.57 -38.90
CA SER A 16 -2.19 8.44 -38.99
C SER A 16 -2.77 9.77 -39.50
N LEU A 17 -3.26 9.75 -40.74
CA LEU A 17 -3.96 10.85 -41.36
C LEU A 17 -5.40 10.88 -40.82
N VAL A 18 -5.75 11.87 -40.00
CA VAL A 18 -7.11 12.11 -39.52
C VAL A 18 -7.82 12.97 -40.58
N ILE A 19 -8.74 12.37 -41.33
CA ILE A 19 -9.64 13.09 -42.24
C ILE A 19 -10.82 13.58 -41.41
N VAL A 20 -10.90 14.89 -41.20
CA VAL A 20 -12.03 15.55 -40.57
C VAL A 20 -13.10 15.82 -41.67
N PHE A 21 -14.16 15.00 -41.66
CA PHE A 21 -15.37 15.29 -42.41
C PHE A 21 -16.20 16.36 -41.67
N GLY A 22 -16.26 17.58 -42.18
CA GLY A 22 -17.17 18.60 -41.72
C GLY A 22 -18.63 18.24 -42.09
N GLY A 23 -19.36 17.70 -41.12
CA GLY A 23 -20.81 17.57 -41.18
C GLY A 23 -21.46 18.71 -40.43
N GLY A 24 -22.01 19.69 -41.12
CA GLY A 24 -22.83 20.73 -40.52
C GLY A 24 -24.14 20.15 -40.02
N SER A 25 -24.29 20.03 -38.72
CA SER A 25 -25.55 19.71 -38.07
C SER A 25 -26.15 21.00 -37.53
N ASN A 26 -27.30 21.40 -38.08
CA ASN A 26 -28.16 22.44 -37.53
C ASN A 26 -28.67 21.96 -36.16
N ALA A 27 -27.98 22.31 -35.09
CA ALA A 27 -28.43 22.08 -33.74
C ALA A 27 -29.55 23.14 -33.43
N SER A 28 -30.74 22.62 -33.15
CA SER A 28 -31.84 23.39 -32.57
C SER A 28 -31.39 23.91 -31.20
N PRO A 29 -31.72 25.15 -30.79
CA PRO A 29 -31.31 25.69 -29.50
C PRO A 29 -31.92 24.85 -28.37
N GLU A 30 -31.04 24.30 -27.54
CA GLU A 30 -31.38 23.61 -26.30
C GLU A 30 -32.09 24.57 -25.32
N PRO A 31 -33.17 24.12 -24.68
CA PRO A 31 -33.89 25.01 -23.73
C PRO A 31 -32.96 25.30 -22.54
N THR A 32 -32.80 26.58 -22.26
CA THR A 32 -32.04 27.12 -21.13
C THR A 32 -32.54 26.49 -19.83
N PRO A 33 -31.71 25.88 -19.00
CA PRO A 33 -32.12 25.28 -17.74
C PRO A 33 -32.63 26.37 -16.79
N THR A 34 -33.86 26.21 -16.31
CA THR A 34 -34.47 27.07 -15.29
C THR A 34 -33.58 27.01 -14.02
N PRO A 35 -33.24 28.14 -13.40
CA PRO A 35 -32.41 28.14 -12.21
C PRO A 35 -33.15 27.40 -11.07
N THR A 36 -32.64 26.24 -10.70
CA THR A 36 -33.11 25.50 -9.53
C THR A 36 -32.77 26.31 -8.29
N SER A 37 -33.79 26.81 -7.58
CA SER A 37 -33.58 27.51 -6.32
C SER A 37 -33.04 26.51 -5.30
N PHE A 38 -31.78 26.69 -4.89
CA PHE A 38 -31.19 25.91 -3.81
C PHE A 38 -31.90 26.25 -2.49
N PRO A 39 -32.19 25.25 -1.65
CA PRO A 39 -32.75 25.51 -0.33
C PRO A 39 -31.76 26.37 0.45
N ARG A 40 -32.28 27.46 1.05
CA ARG A 40 -31.53 28.36 1.89
C ARG A 40 -31.06 27.61 3.12
N VAL A 41 -29.75 27.28 3.17
CA VAL A 41 -29.16 26.67 4.36
C VAL A 41 -29.14 27.72 5.46
N THR A 42 -29.98 27.58 6.45
CA THR A 42 -29.95 28.41 7.66
C THR A 42 -28.81 27.89 8.53
N VAL A 43 -27.71 28.63 8.58
CA VAL A 43 -26.60 28.35 9.50
C VAL A 43 -27.07 28.70 10.90
N VAL A 44 -27.43 27.70 11.69
CA VAL A 44 -27.71 27.86 13.12
C VAL A 44 -26.38 27.92 13.83
N MET A 45 -26.00 29.08 14.37
CA MET A 45 -24.86 29.22 15.25
C MET A 45 -25.15 28.50 16.56
N LEU A 46 -24.41 27.43 16.84
CA LEU A 46 -24.50 26.72 18.11
C LEU A 46 -23.92 27.58 19.23
N THR A 47 -24.53 27.54 20.41
CA THR A 47 -23.99 28.17 21.60
C THR A 47 -22.68 27.47 22.03
N PRO A 48 -21.80 28.11 22.80
CA PRO A 48 -20.57 27.47 23.32
C PRO A 48 -20.80 26.17 24.07
N GLU A 49 -21.92 26.05 24.81
CA GLU A 49 -22.32 24.81 25.49
C GLU A 49 -22.66 23.69 24.48
N GLN A 50 -23.44 24.00 23.43
CA GLN A 50 -23.79 23.03 22.39
C GLN A 50 -22.58 22.60 21.55
N GLN A 51 -21.55 23.44 21.43
CA GLN A 51 -20.28 23.06 20.80
C GLN A 51 -19.49 22.09 21.65
N THR A 52 -19.51 22.27 22.98
CA THR A 52 -18.81 21.39 23.93
C THR A 52 -19.43 19.99 23.92
N ASP A 53 -20.77 19.89 23.91
CA ASP A 53 -21.49 18.61 23.85
C ASP A 53 -21.23 17.86 22.53
N ARG A 54 -21.18 18.57 21.39
CA ARG A 54 -20.83 17.95 20.09
C ARG A 54 -19.38 17.50 20.02
N LEU A 55 -18.44 18.23 20.66
CA LEU A 55 -17.04 17.81 20.73
C LEU A 55 -16.89 16.57 21.63
N ALA A 56 -17.71 16.43 22.68
CA ALA A 56 -17.75 15.21 23.50
C ALA A 56 -18.31 14.00 22.73
N GLU A 57 -19.28 14.21 21.84
CA GLU A 57 -19.85 13.16 20.98
C GLU A 57 -18.90 12.72 19.86
N LEU A 58 -18.00 13.63 19.41
CA LEU A 58 -16.93 13.34 18.43
C LEU A 58 -15.64 12.86 19.08
N ALA A 59 -15.58 12.78 20.41
CA ALA A 59 -14.45 12.17 21.10
C ALA A 59 -14.28 10.73 20.61
N PRO A 60 -13.05 10.27 20.28
CA PRO A 60 -12.85 8.91 19.83
C PRO A 60 -13.45 7.97 20.89
N SER A 61 -14.35 7.10 20.42
CA SER A 61 -14.92 6.01 21.23
C SER A 61 -13.81 5.35 22.04
N PRO A 62 -14.06 4.95 23.29
CA PRO A 62 -13.03 4.37 24.14
C PRO A 62 -12.35 3.27 23.34
N THR A 63 -11.01 3.34 23.31
CA THR A 63 -10.12 2.38 22.66
C THR A 63 -10.68 0.98 22.86
N THR A 64 -11.22 0.40 21.81
CA THR A 64 -11.63 -1.01 21.82
C THR A 64 -10.39 -1.79 22.21
N THR A 65 -10.31 -2.25 23.44
CA THR A 65 -9.25 -3.16 23.89
C THR A 65 -9.37 -4.38 22.99
N ILE A 66 -8.52 -4.46 21.96
CA ILE A 66 -8.43 -5.61 21.09
C ILE A 66 -8.05 -6.76 22.02
N ALA A 67 -8.98 -7.72 22.17
CA ALA A 67 -8.69 -8.92 22.95
C ALA A 67 -7.37 -9.53 22.42
N PRO A 68 -6.45 -9.97 23.31
CA PRO A 68 -5.19 -10.54 22.88
C PRO A 68 -5.47 -11.70 21.91
N VAL A 69 -4.94 -11.58 20.69
CA VAL A 69 -5.01 -12.68 19.73
C VAL A 69 -4.12 -13.79 20.28
N VAL A 70 -4.70 -14.94 20.53
CA VAL A 70 -3.95 -16.12 20.97
C VAL A 70 -3.10 -16.56 19.79
N ILE A 71 -1.78 -16.39 19.90
CA ILE A 71 -0.85 -16.94 18.91
C ILE A 71 -0.90 -18.45 19.07
N VAL A 72 -1.21 -19.13 17.97
CA VAL A 72 -1.14 -20.60 17.92
C VAL A 72 0.32 -21.00 18.16
N ASP A 73 0.49 -22.10 18.86
CA ASP A 73 1.77 -22.73 19.20
C ASP A 73 2.77 -22.64 18.03
N VAL A 74 3.66 -21.66 18.10
CA VAL A 74 4.77 -21.48 17.17
C VAL A 74 5.95 -22.32 17.66
N SER A 75 6.85 -22.70 16.75
CA SER A 75 8.08 -23.39 17.12
C SER A 75 8.89 -22.54 18.12
N GLU A 76 9.56 -23.19 19.09
CA GLU A 76 10.49 -22.50 19.98
C GLU A 76 11.61 -21.80 19.20
N ASP A 77 11.93 -22.32 18.00
CA ASP A 77 12.94 -21.77 17.10
C ASP A 77 12.42 -20.61 16.22
N THR A 78 11.12 -20.28 16.30
CA THR A 78 10.53 -19.18 15.50
C THR A 78 11.24 -17.88 15.81
N LYS A 79 11.74 -17.22 14.78
CA LYS A 79 12.47 -15.95 14.90
C LYS A 79 11.50 -14.78 15.04
N CYS A 80 11.98 -13.68 15.60
CA CYS A 80 11.24 -12.40 15.70
C CYS A 80 9.85 -12.53 16.34
N GLN A 81 9.69 -13.41 17.34
CA GLN A 81 8.41 -13.74 17.99
C GLN A 81 7.68 -12.48 18.51
N GLN A 82 8.44 -11.46 18.93
CA GLN A 82 7.90 -10.19 19.41
C GLN A 82 7.02 -9.45 18.36
N TRP A 83 7.17 -9.75 17.07
CA TRP A 83 6.41 -9.12 16.00
C TRP A 83 5.24 -9.97 15.48
N LEU A 84 5.09 -11.22 15.92
CA LEU A 84 4.06 -12.11 15.39
C LEU A 84 2.64 -11.64 15.75
N GLN A 85 2.44 -11.06 16.94
CA GLN A 85 1.15 -10.48 17.32
C GLN A 85 0.79 -9.30 16.38
N THR A 86 1.76 -8.45 16.06
CA THR A 86 1.57 -7.34 15.10
C THR A 86 1.29 -7.88 13.70
N ALA A 87 1.93 -8.98 13.30
CA ALA A 87 1.67 -9.63 12.03
C ALA A 87 0.23 -10.13 11.92
N LEU A 88 -0.30 -10.78 12.97
CA LEU A 88 -1.69 -11.22 13.01
C LEU A 88 -2.66 -10.03 12.88
N GLN A 89 -2.40 -8.93 13.58
CA GLN A 89 -3.19 -7.69 13.46
C GLN A 89 -3.11 -7.09 12.06
N ALA A 90 -1.96 -7.24 11.40
CA ALA A 90 -1.73 -6.80 10.02
C ALA A 90 -2.41 -7.68 8.95
N GLY A 91 -3.00 -8.81 9.36
CA GLY A 91 -3.79 -9.71 8.51
C GLY A 91 -3.12 -11.02 8.14
N TRP A 92 -1.90 -11.29 8.62
CA TRP A 92 -1.25 -12.59 8.41
C TRP A 92 -2.05 -13.72 9.07
N PRO A 93 -2.17 -14.87 8.43
CA PRO A 93 -2.92 -15.98 8.99
C PRO A 93 -2.21 -16.55 10.22
N ASN A 94 -3.01 -16.99 11.20
CA ASN A 94 -2.52 -17.65 12.40
C ASN A 94 -2.19 -19.13 12.12
N GLU A 95 -1.21 -19.36 11.26
CA GLU A 95 -0.75 -20.67 10.83
C GLU A 95 0.74 -20.82 11.12
N ARG A 96 1.12 -21.85 11.86
CA ARG A 96 2.51 -22.11 12.25
C ARG A 96 3.50 -21.95 11.10
N LYS A 97 3.26 -22.63 9.97
CA LYS A 97 4.17 -22.61 8.82
C LYS A 97 4.36 -21.19 8.24
N VAL A 98 3.29 -20.39 8.26
CA VAL A 98 3.33 -19.01 7.75
C VAL A 98 4.09 -18.12 8.74
N LEU A 99 3.79 -18.24 10.03
CA LEU A 99 4.43 -17.42 11.08
C LEU A 99 5.92 -17.76 11.25
N ASP A 100 6.30 -19.05 11.21
CA ASP A 100 7.70 -19.46 11.26
C ASP A 100 8.49 -18.88 10.07
N ARG A 101 7.89 -18.93 8.88
CA ARG A 101 8.51 -18.42 7.65
C ARG A 101 8.61 -16.90 7.65
N LEU A 102 7.57 -16.21 8.12
CA LEU A 102 7.58 -14.77 8.30
C LEU A 102 8.67 -14.33 9.29
N GLY A 103 8.76 -15.03 10.43
CA GLY A 103 9.81 -14.82 11.43
C GLY A 103 11.21 -15.01 10.84
N PHE A 104 11.40 -16.04 10.02
CA PHE A 104 12.65 -16.28 9.30
C PHE A 104 12.99 -15.11 8.35
N ILE A 105 12.00 -14.59 7.60
CA ILE A 105 12.19 -13.44 6.71
C ILE A 105 12.63 -12.21 7.53
N MET A 106 11.88 -11.86 8.57
CA MET A 106 12.22 -10.71 9.43
C MET A 106 13.63 -10.82 10.02
N ALA A 107 14.03 -12.02 10.46
CA ALA A 107 15.37 -12.24 11.00
C ALA A 107 16.46 -12.05 9.95
N ARG A 108 16.24 -12.54 8.73
CA ARG A 108 17.18 -12.45 7.62
C ARG A 108 17.30 -11.05 7.06
N GLU A 109 16.17 -10.36 6.89
CA GLU A 109 16.10 -9.06 6.21
C GLU A 109 16.54 -7.91 7.12
N SER A 110 16.16 -7.94 8.39
CA SER A 110 16.33 -6.81 9.32
C SER A 110 16.96 -7.18 10.67
N SER A 111 17.28 -8.44 10.92
CA SER A 111 17.61 -8.93 12.26
C SER A 111 16.53 -8.59 13.30
N CYS A 112 15.25 -8.63 12.90
CA CYS A 112 14.08 -8.27 13.70
C CYS A 112 14.00 -6.78 14.11
N GLN A 113 14.75 -5.90 13.45
CA GLN A 113 14.76 -4.48 13.75
C GLN A 113 13.75 -3.73 12.87
N PRO A 114 12.79 -3.01 13.46
CA PRO A 114 11.77 -2.30 12.66
C PRO A 114 12.31 -1.06 11.95
N ASP A 115 13.39 -0.48 12.46
CA ASP A 115 14.07 0.70 11.92
C ASP A 115 15.22 0.34 10.96
N ALA A 116 15.31 -0.93 10.53
CA ALA A 116 16.32 -1.38 9.58
C ALA A 116 16.21 -0.62 8.25
N CYS A 117 17.34 -0.12 7.80
CA CYS A 117 17.49 0.73 6.61
C CYS A 117 18.69 0.26 5.81
N SER A 118 18.47 -0.29 4.61
CA SER A 118 19.58 -0.60 3.70
C SER A 118 20.01 0.66 2.96
N PRO A 119 21.31 0.97 2.86
CA PRO A 119 21.79 2.16 2.17
C PRO A 119 21.31 2.26 0.72
N SER A 120 21.08 3.49 0.26
CA SER A 120 20.70 3.81 -1.11
C SER A 120 21.81 4.57 -1.83
N ASP A 121 22.05 4.22 -3.08
CA ASP A 121 23.05 4.89 -3.94
C ASP A 121 22.51 6.19 -4.59
N SER A 122 21.23 6.52 -4.40
CA SER A 122 20.52 7.60 -5.14
C SER A 122 20.20 8.84 -4.30
N GLY A 123 20.90 9.06 -3.18
CA GLY A 123 20.67 10.21 -2.31
C GLY A 123 19.44 10.09 -1.39
N ARG A 124 18.73 8.97 -1.41
CA ARG A 124 17.72 8.63 -0.42
C ARG A 124 18.36 8.03 0.83
N PRO A 125 17.76 8.17 2.01
CA PRO A 125 18.31 7.57 3.21
C PRO A 125 18.36 6.03 3.14
N CYS A 126 17.30 5.41 2.60
CA CYS A 126 17.22 3.95 2.49
C CYS A 126 16.78 3.50 1.09
N ARG A 127 17.25 2.32 0.70
CA ARG A 127 16.73 1.54 -0.43
C ARG A 127 15.63 0.61 0.02
N ASP A 128 15.85 -0.10 1.13
CA ASP A 128 14.93 -1.05 1.70
C ASP A 128 14.59 -0.64 3.15
N TYR A 129 13.34 -0.84 3.57
CA TYR A 129 12.78 -0.27 4.79
C TYR A 129 12.14 -1.31 5.69
N GLY A 130 12.46 -1.24 6.99
CA GLY A 130 11.73 -1.91 8.06
C GLY A 130 11.96 -3.42 8.17
N LEU A 131 11.07 -4.09 8.91
CA LEU A 131 11.20 -5.50 9.30
C LEU A 131 11.42 -6.47 8.14
N ILE A 132 10.71 -6.28 7.03
CA ILE A 132 10.75 -7.19 5.87
C ILE A 132 11.46 -6.55 4.67
N GLN A 133 12.17 -5.45 4.88
CA GLN A 133 12.98 -4.72 3.89
C GLN A 133 12.22 -4.42 2.61
N GLY A 134 11.11 -3.67 2.75
CA GLY A 134 10.34 -3.20 1.61
C GLY A 134 11.19 -2.32 0.69
N ASN A 135 11.34 -2.72 -0.59
CA ASN A 135 12.20 -2.03 -1.55
C ASN A 135 11.49 -0.81 -2.16
N TRP A 136 12.04 0.38 -1.94
CA TRP A 136 11.50 1.64 -2.47
C TRP A 136 11.40 1.64 -4.00
N TYR A 137 12.46 1.26 -4.69
CA TYR A 137 12.49 1.35 -6.16
C TYR A 137 11.45 0.46 -6.83
N ALA A 138 11.16 -0.68 -6.21
CA ALA A 138 10.17 -1.62 -6.73
C ALA A 138 8.73 -1.21 -6.38
N HIS A 139 8.52 -0.49 -5.26
CA HIS A 139 7.19 -0.40 -4.65
C HIS A 139 6.73 1.02 -4.28
N HIS A 140 7.54 2.08 -4.47
CA HIS A 140 7.18 3.45 -4.05
C HIS A 140 5.82 3.91 -4.61
N LYS A 141 5.55 3.62 -5.88
CA LYS A 141 4.29 4.01 -6.49
C LYS A 141 3.10 3.33 -5.81
N TRP A 142 3.22 2.07 -5.44
CA TRP A 142 2.17 1.37 -4.70
C TRP A 142 2.03 1.89 -3.28
N TRP A 143 3.13 2.26 -2.61
CA TRP A 143 3.07 2.91 -1.30
C TRP A 143 2.36 4.27 -1.39
N GLU A 144 2.66 5.08 -2.39
CA GLU A 144 1.96 6.35 -2.67
C GLU A 144 0.46 6.13 -2.89
N ASP A 145 0.06 5.14 -3.70
CA ASP A 145 -1.33 4.78 -3.95
C ASP A 145 -2.06 4.32 -2.66
N LEU A 146 -1.34 3.75 -1.69
CA LEU A 146 -1.85 3.37 -0.37
C LEU A 146 -1.76 4.49 0.68
N GLY A 147 -1.19 5.64 0.35
CA GLY A 147 -0.94 6.74 1.28
C GLY A 147 0.15 6.45 2.31
N ILE A 148 1.09 5.55 2.00
CA ILE A 148 2.20 5.16 2.88
C ILE A 148 3.45 5.95 2.52
N SER A 149 3.98 6.73 3.45
CA SER A 149 5.30 7.37 3.29
C SER A 149 6.44 6.38 3.59
N PRO A 150 7.66 6.63 3.07
CA PRO A 150 8.83 5.80 3.40
C PRO A 150 9.08 5.67 4.90
N GLU A 151 8.89 6.74 5.67
CA GLU A 151 9.10 6.77 7.13
C GLU A 151 8.08 5.88 7.85
N GLN A 152 6.85 5.78 7.34
CA GLN A 152 5.84 4.89 7.90
C GLN A 152 6.19 3.41 7.72
N MET A 153 7.07 3.08 6.79
CA MET A 153 7.56 1.71 6.63
C MET A 153 8.50 1.25 7.77
N PHE A 154 8.89 2.13 8.68
CA PHE A 154 9.54 1.76 9.94
C PHE A 154 8.54 1.42 11.06
N ASP A 155 7.24 1.73 10.88
CA ASP A 155 6.21 1.24 11.78
C ASP A 155 5.95 -0.26 11.52
N PRO A 156 6.09 -1.12 12.54
CA PRO A 156 5.95 -2.57 12.37
C PRO A 156 4.61 -3.00 11.77
N TYR A 157 3.51 -2.37 12.18
CA TYR A 157 2.20 -2.71 11.65
C TYR A 157 2.08 -2.35 10.18
N THR A 158 2.46 -1.14 9.79
CA THR A 158 2.42 -0.68 8.40
C THR A 158 3.28 -1.55 7.49
N ASN A 159 4.50 -1.87 7.93
CA ASN A 159 5.44 -2.72 7.21
C ASN A 159 4.89 -4.14 7.00
N LEU A 160 4.39 -4.78 8.06
CA LEU A 160 3.82 -6.11 7.99
C LEU A 160 2.48 -6.15 7.24
N ARG A 161 1.66 -5.07 7.32
CA ARG A 161 0.41 -4.94 6.58
C ARG A 161 0.66 -4.85 5.07
N TRP A 162 1.61 -4.02 4.65
CA TRP A 162 2.02 -3.94 3.26
C TRP A 162 2.57 -5.28 2.75
N ALA A 163 3.42 -5.93 3.54
CA ALA A 163 3.97 -7.25 3.20
C ALA A 163 2.87 -8.30 3.03
N TRP A 164 1.84 -8.27 3.89
CA TRP A 164 0.67 -9.14 3.74
C TRP A 164 -0.07 -8.89 2.43
N LEU A 165 -0.30 -7.62 2.07
CA LEU A 165 -0.95 -7.28 0.80
C LEU A 165 -0.13 -7.79 -0.41
N LEU A 166 1.20 -7.69 -0.35
CA LEU A 166 2.09 -8.20 -1.38
C LEU A 166 2.01 -9.74 -1.48
N TYR A 167 2.12 -10.42 -0.35
CA TYR A 167 2.03 -11.87 -0.26
C TYR A 167 0.67 -12.39 -0.76
N SER A 168 -0.42 -11.92 -0.15
CA SER A 168 -1.79 -12.39 -0.43
C SER A 168 -2.25 -12.06 -1.86
N GLY A 169 -1.85 -10.91 -2.38
CA GLY A 169 -2.13 -10.52 -3.76
C GLY A 169 -1.46 -11.46 -4.78
N ARG A 170 -0.26 -11.94 -4.49
CA ARG A 170 0.43 -12.93 -5.34
C ARG A 170 -0.27 -14.29 -5.27
N GLU A 171 -0.59 -14.78 -4.06
CA GLU A 171 -1.32 -16.03 -3.86
C GLU A 171 -2.68 -16.01 -4.59
N ALA A 172 -3.42 -14.91 -4.50
CA ALA A 172 -4.69 -14.74 -5.20
C ALA A 172 -4.56 -14.80 -6.74
N ASN A 173 -3.38 -14.51 -7.27
CA ASN A 173 -3.06 -14.61 -8.69
C ASN A 173 -2.36 -15.93 -9.07
N GLY A 174 -2.36 -16.93 -8.20
CA GLY A 174 -1.74 -18.24 -8.44
C GLY A 174 -0.20 -18.19 -8.47
N GLN A 175 0.39 -17.16 -7.92
CA GLN A 175 1.85 -16.99 -7.81
C GLN A 175 2.28 -17.30 -6.37
N CYS A 176 3.52 -17.73 -6.21
CA CYS A 176 4.06 -17.90 -4.87
C CYS A 176 4.23 -16.56 -4.14
N GLY A 177 3.55 -16.38 -3.02
CA GLY A 177 3.59 -15.17 -2.20
C GLY A 177 4.96 -14.87 -1.60
N TRP A 178 5.81 -15.89 -1.44
CA TRP A 178 7.12 -15.77 -0.81
C TRP A 178 8.26 -15.33 -1.76
N THR A 179 8.02 -15.34 -3.08
CA THR A 179 9.07 -15.01 -4.06
C THR A 179 9.66 -13.60 -3.94
N PRO A 180 8.95 -12.56 -3.45
CA PRO A 180 9.58 -11.26 -3.21
C PRO A 180 10.79 -11.34 -2.27
N TRP A 181 10.80 -12.31 -1.37
CA TRP A 181 11.91 -12.58 -0.45
C TRP A 181 12.79 -13.75 -0.91
N SER A 182 12.80 -14.07 -2.21
CA SER A 182 13.62 -15.13 -2.80
C SER A 182 13.40 -16.51 -2.19
N LEU A 183 12.18 -16.81 -1.74
CA LEU A 183 11.80 -18.11 -1.21
C LEU A 183 10.84 -18.84 -2.16
N SER A 184 10.98 -20.16 -2.23
CA SER A 184 10.04 -21.03 -2.96
C SER A 184 8.76 -21.28 -2.15
N CYS A 185 7.70 -21.73 -2.77
CA CYS A 185 6.51 -22.25 -2.10
C CYS A 185 6.70 -23.70 -1.58
#